data_218644ac476b9ce0cd032c00d8e4671d
#
_entry.id   218644ac476b9ce0cd032c00d8e4671d
#
_cell.length_a   1.000
_cell.length_b   1.000
_cell.length_c   1.000
_cell.angle_alpha   90.00
_cell.angle_beta   90.00
_cell.angle_gamma   90.00
#
_symmetry.space_group_name_H-M   'P 1'
#
loop_
_entity.id
_entity.type
_entity.pdbx_description
1 polymer ?
#
loop_
_entity_poly.entity_id
_entity_poly.type
_entity_poly.pdbx_seq_one_letter_code
_entity_poly.pdbx_strand_id
1 'polypeptide(L)'
;MGMYTLEEARAEMIQAITPLPTETIPLLQAAQRVLATETQAKIDLPRFDNSAMDGYAVRAAEAITGTKLKCIGEVSAGSVFEGELGDGECLRIFTGSPTPDGANAVVMQEDTR
;
A
#
# COMPACT_ATOMS: atom_id res chain seq x y z
N MET A 1 -38.76 -21.15 -34.48
CA MET A 1 -37.43 -20.56 -34.35
C MET A 1 -37.52 -19.61 -33.17
N GLY A 2 -36.99 -19.99 -32.00
CA GLY A 2 -37.03 -19.14 -30.81
C GLY A 2 -36.08 -17.97 -30.99
N MET A 3 -36.48 -16.77 -30.52
CA MET A 3 -35.57 -15.63 -30.45
C MET A 3 -34.65 -15.84 -29.25
N TYR A 4 -33.35 -15.64 -29.47
CA TYR A 4 -32.36 -15.61 -28.38
C TYR A 4 -32.56 -14.39 -27.48
N THR A 5 -32.40 -14.56 -26.20
CA THR A 5 -32.16 -13.43 -25.32
C THR A 5 -30.77 -12.86 -25.58
N LEU A 6 -30.48 -11.66 -25.10
CA LEU A 6 -29.14 -11.04 -25.24
C LEU A 6 -28.08 -11.91 -24.56
N GLU A 7 -28.40 -12.44 -23.39
CA GLU A 7 -27.52 -13.31 -22.59
C GLU A 7 -27.19 -14.61 -23.31
N GLU A 8 -28.19 -15.26 -23.90
CA GLU A 8 -28.00 -16.50 -24.67
C GLU A 8 -27.15 -16.26 -25.90
N ALA A 9 -27.45 -15.21 -26.67
CA ALA A 9 -26.66 -14.85 -27.85
C ALA A 9 -25.22 -14.55 -27.50
N ARG A 10 -24.97 -13.79 -26.40
CA ARG A 10 -23.62 -13.49 -25.91
C ARG A 10 -22.88 -14.75 -25.48
N ALA A 11 -23.53 -15.66 -24.78
CA ALA A 11 -22.93 -16.91 -24.34
C ALA A 11 -22.50 -17.79 -25.53
N GLU A 12 -23.33 -17.92 -26.54
CA GLU A 12 -22.99 -18.66 -27.76
C GLU A 12 -21.83 -18.02 -28.54
N MET A 13 -21.84 -16.68 -28.68
CA MET A 13 -20.74 -15.98 -29.33
C MET A 13 -19.42 -16.22 -28.59
N ILE A 14 -19.40 -16.13 -27.26
CA ILE A 14 -18.19 -16.36 -26.47
C ILE A 14 -17.69 -17.81 -26.62
N GLN A 15 -18.58 -18.79 -26.62
CA GLN A 15 -18.23 -20.19 -26.81
C GLN A 15 -17.66 -20.50 -28.20
N ALA A 16 -18.09 -19.77 -29.21
CA ALA A 16 -17.60 -19.92 -30.58
C ALA A 16 -16.22 -19.28 -30.82
N ILE A 17 -15.76 -18.41 -29.91
CA ILE A 17 -14.47 -17.71 -30.05
C ILE A 17 -13.33 -18.63 -29.56
N THR A 18 -12.38 -18.90 -30.43
CA THR A 18 -11.13 -19.55 -30.06
C THR A 18 -10.09 -18.45 -29.72
N PRO A 19 -9.52 -18.48 -28.51
CA PRO A 19 -8.44 -17.53 -28.17
C PRO A 19 -7.29 -17.60 -29.16
N LEU A 20 -6.73 -16.44 -29.49
CA LEU A 20 -5.52 -16.38 -30.32
C LEU A 20 -4.34 -17.00 -29.58
N PRO A 21 -3.33 -17.52 -30.30
CA PRO A 21 -2.11 -18.02 -29.69
C PRO A 21 -1.39 -16.91 -28.92
N THR A 22 -0.71 -17.28 -27.84
CA THR A 22 0.06 -16.36 -27.02
C THR A 22 1.42 -16.06 -27.65
N GLU A 23 1.94 -14.86 -27.42
CA GLU A 23 3.27 -14.46 -27.87
C GLU A 23 4.00 -13.72 -26.73
N THR A 24 5.32 -13.75 -26.76
CA THR A 24 6.17 -12.98 -25.84
C THR A 24 6.67 -11.75 -26.56
N ILE A 25 6.40 -10.58 -25.98
CA ILE A 25 6.80 -9.28 -26.54
C ILE A 25 7.52 -8.44 -25.49
N PRO A 26 8.35 -7.47 -25.86
CA PRO A 26 8.95 -6.53 -24.96
C PRO A 26 7.87 -5.72 -24.20
N LEU A 27 8.11 -5.45 -22.90
CA LEU A 27 7.16 -4.74 -22.07
C LEU A 27 6.69 -3.40 -22.66
N LEU A 28 7.60 -2.63 -23.26
CA LEU A 28 7.30 -1.34 -23.89
C LEU A 28 6.36 -1.45 -25.11
N GLN A 29 6.21 -2.64 -25.67
CA GLN A 29 5.30 -2.91 -26.79
C GLN A 29 3.98 -3.54 -26.33
N ALA A 30 3.80 -3.74 -25.01
CA ALA A 30 2.65 -4.42 -24.44
C ALA A 30 1.41 -3.53 -24.29
N ALA A 31 1.49 -2.25 -24.62
CA ALA A 31 0.35 -1.34 -24.58
C ALA A 31 -0.80 -1.89 -25.46
N GLN A 32 -2.02 -1.88 -24.92
CA GLN A 32 -3.24 -2.41 -25.57
C GLN A 32 -3.24 -3.93 -25.84
N ARG A 33 -2.35 -4.67 -25.20
CA ARG A 33 -2.34 -6.14 -25.24
C ARG A 33 -3.01 -6.72 -24.00
N VAL A 34 -3.53 -7.92 -24.12
CA VAL A 34 -4.15 -8.68 -23.03
C VAL A 34 -3.14 -9.70 -22.50
N LEU A 35 -2.99 -9.76 -21.17
CA LEU A 35 -2.14 -10.76 -20.54
C LEU A 35 -2.70 -12.15 -20.79
N ALA A 36 -1.85 -13.06 -21.28
CA ALA A 36 -2.20 -14.44 -21.54
C ALA A 36 -2.23 -15.31 -20.27
N THR A 37 -1.53 -14.87 -19.22
CA THR A 37 -1.46 -15.56 -17.93
C THR A 37 -1.63 -14.56 -16.80
N GLU A 38 -2.13 -15.03 -15.67
CA GLU A 38 -2.20 -14.25 -14.45
C GLU A 38 -0.81 -13.79 -14.01
N THR A 39 -0.73 -12.56 -13.54
CA THR A 39 0.50 -11.98 -13.01
C THR A 39 0.29 -11.64 -11.54
N GLN A 40 1.16 -12.18 -10.69
CA GLN A 40 1.15 -11.93 -9.25
C GLN A 40 2.32 -11.04 -8.86
N ALA A 41 2.09 -10.12 -7.92
CA ALA A 41 3.16 -9.36 -7.29
C ALA A 41 4.09 -10.31 -6.53
N LYS A 42 5.40 -10.10 -6.68
CA LYS A 42 6.42 -10.91 -5.98
C LYS A 42 6.87 -10.29 -4.66
N ILE A 43 6.44 -9.07 -4.39
CA ILE A 43 6.77 -8.30 -3.19
C ILE A 43 5.54 -7.49 -2.78
N ASP A 44 5.43 -7.21 -1.50
CA ASP A 44 4.45 -6.27 -0.98
C ASP A 44 4.83 -4.83 -1.33
N LEU A 45 3.84 -3.98 -1.57
CA LEU A 45 4.00 -2.55 -1.78
C LEU A 45 2.99 -1.79 -0.90
N PRO A 46 3.47 -0.92 -0.02
CA PRO A 46 4.88 -0.58 0.25
C PRO A 46 5.67 -1.76 0.85
N ARG A 47 7.01 -1.72 0.73
CA ARG A 47 7.90 -2.78 1.24
C ARG A 47 8.10 -2.76 2.76
N PHE A 48 7.60 -1.73 3.41
CA PHE A 48 7.71 -1.50 4.85
C PHE A 48 6.51 -0.69 5.33
N ASP A 49 6.21 -0.76 6.60
CA ASP A 49 5.21 0.10 7.22
C ASP A 49 5.68 1.54 7.16
N ASN A 50 4.85 2.42 6.58
CA ASN A 50 5.16 3.82 6.40
C ASN A 50 4.03 4.71 6.92
N SER A 51 4.38 5.93 7.29
CA SER A 51 3.40 6.92 7.71
C SER A 51 2.55 7.42 6.53
N ALA A 52 1.24 7.43 6.70
CA ALA A 52 0.30 8.05 5.76
C ALA A 52 0.16 9.57 5.98
N MET A 53 0.74 10.14 7.06
CA MET A 53 0.57 11.54 7.43
C MET A 53 1.80 12.07 8.19
N ASP A 54 1.88 13.40 8.27
CA ASP A 54 2.88 14.08 9.07
C ASP A 54 2.44 14.06 10.54
N GLY A 55 3.33 13.62 11.43
CA GLY A 55 2.95 13.44 12.82
C GLY A 55 4.05 12.89 13.69
N TYR A 56 3.67 12.11 14.67
CA TYR A 56 4.56 11.48 15.62
C TYR A 56 4.28 9.98 15.68
N ALA A 57 5.29 9.17 15.40
CA ALA A 57 5.27 7.74 15.61
C ALA A 57 5.31 7.47 17.12
N VAL A 58 4.38 6.65 17.59
CA VAL A 58 4.15 6.38 19.01
C VAL A 58 3.74 4.92 19.22
N ARG A 59 3.75 4.49 20.47
CA ARG A 59 3.00 3.30 20.88
C ARG A 59 1.55 3.71 21.15
N ALA A 60 0.61 3.08 20.46
CA ALA A 60 -0.82 3.40 20.58
C ALA A 60 -1.34 3.38 22.02
N ALA A 61 -0.83 2.46 22.83
CA ALA A 61 -1.20 2.35 24.24
C ALA A 61 -0.83 3.59 25.10
N GLU A 62 0.15 4.38 24.64
CA GLU A 62 0.65 5.58 25.32
C GLU A 62 0.08 6.88 24.74
N ALA A 63 -0.54 6.80 23.57
CA ALA A 63 -1.13 7.94 22.85
C ALA A 63 -2.49 8.34 23.45
N ILE A 64 -2.51 8.64 24.73
CA ILE A 64 -3.71 9.05 25.49
C ILE A 64 -3.74 10.57 25.55
N THR A 65 -4.91 11.18 25.35
CA THR A 65 -5.09 12.63 25.43
C THR A 65 -4.52 13.21 26.72
N GLY A 66 -3.62 14.18 26.59
CA GLY A 66 -2.95 14.85 27.71
C GLY A 66 -1.65 14.17 28.17
N THR A 67 -1.29 13.01 27.64
CA THR A 67 0.02 12.40 27.88
C THR A 67 1.12 13.21 27.21
N LYS A 68 2.24 13.38 27.90
CA LYS A 68 3.44 14.02 27.35
C LYS A 68 4.45 12.94 27.01
N LEU A 69 4.82 12.84 25.75
CA LEU A 69 5.86 11.95 25.26
C LEU A 69 7.12 12.76 24.93
N LYS A 70 8.26 12.14 25.14
CA LYS A 70 9.57 12.73 24.80
C LYS A 70 9.86 12.49 23.32
N CYS A 71 9.95 13.55 22.53
CA CYS A 71 10.40 13.44 21.15
C CYS A 71 11.93 13.19 21.12
N ILE A 72 12.32 12.03 20.59
CA ILE A 72 13.72 11.58 20.57
C ILE A 72 14.44 11.90 19.26
N GLY A 73 13.72 12.37 18.26
CA GLY A 73 14.31 12.73 16.96
C GLY A 73 13.26 12.93 15.88
N GLU A 74 13.74 12.95 14.65
CA GLU A 74 12.95 13.16 13.44
C GLU A 74 13.44 12.24 12.34
N VAL A 75 12.52 11.68 11.55
CA VAL A 75 12.83 10.91 10.35
C VAL A 75 12.04 11.43 9.15
N SER A 76 12.77 11.84 8.12
CA SER A 76 12.20 12.32 6.86
C SER A 76 12.01 11.18 5.86
N ALA A 77 11.17 11.39 4.85
CA ALA A 77 11.01 10.45 3.74
C ALA A 77 12.38 10.16 3.08
N GLY A 78 12.67 8.88 2.87
CA GLY A 78 13.96 8.42 2.33
C GLY A 78 15.06 8.19 3.37
N SER A 79 14.79 8.49 4.65
CA SER A 79 15.68 8.18 5.78
C SER A 79 15.08 7.06 6.63
N VAL A 80 15.89 6.38 7.40
CA VAL A 80 15.49 5.34 8.36
C VAL A 80 16.00 5.74 9.74
N PHE A 81 15.17 5.58 10.76
CA PHE A 81 15.59 5.75 12.14
C PHE A 81 16.30 4.46 12.60
N GLU A 82 17.59 4.59 12.95
CA GLU A 82 18.38 3.47 13.46
C GLU A 82 18.20 3.37 14.98
N GLY A 83 17.09 2.81 15.42
CA GLY A 83 16.77 2.63 16.83
C GLY A 83 15.38 2.09 17.05
N GLU A 84 15.05 1.85 18.30
CA GLU A 84 13.73 1.40 18.76
C GLU A 84 13.11 2.46 19.66
N LEU A 85 11.80 2.69 19.51
CA LEU A 85 11.05 3.62 20.33
C LEU A 85 10.82 3.03 21.73
N GLY A 86 11.37 3.68 22.75
CA GLY A 86 11.21 3.32 24.16
C GLY A 86 9.87 3.75 24.75
N ASP A 87 9.63 3.38 26.03
CA ASP A 87 8.45 3.80 26.78
C ASP A 87 8.45 5.32 27.01
N GLY A 88 7.32 5.96 26.80
CA GLY A 88 7.16 7.40 26.96
C GLY A 88 7.85 8.25 25.88
N GLU A 89 8.27 7.64 24.78
CA GLU A 89 8.96 8.33 23.69
C GLU A 89 8.07 8.44 22.43
N CYS A 90 8.40 9.40 21.59
CA CYS A 90 7.84 9.56 20.25
C CYS A 90 8.92 9.99 19.28
N LEU A 91 8.71 9.73 17.99
CA LEU A 91 9.58 10.16 16.92
C LEU A 91 8.80 10.99 15.90
N ARG A 92 9.31 12.17 15.58
CA ARG A 92 8.73 12.99 14.50
C ARG A 92 8.85 12.23 13.17
N ILE A 93 7.72 12.09 12.46
CA ILE A 93 7.66 11.34 11.20
C ILE A 93 6.86 12.11 10.15
N PHE A 94 7.22 11.93 8.90
CA PHE A 94 6.55 12.55 7.75
C PHE A 94 5.93 11.51 6.84
N THR A 95 4.99 11.94 6.04
CA THR A 95 4.31 11.09 5.04
C THR A 95 5.33 10.34 4.17
N GLY A 96 5.19 9.04 4.09
CA GLY A 96 6.08 8.16 3.34
C GLY A 96 7.33 7.70 4.09
N SER A 97 7.61 8.24 5.28
CA SER A 97 8.73 7.76 6.10
C SER A 97 8.44 6.40 6.71
N PRO A 98 9.44 5.51 6.84
CA PRO A 98 9.30 4.24 7.54
C PRO A 98 8.90 4.45 9.00
N THR A 99 7.97 3.64 9.47
CA THR A 99 7.62 3.58 10.90
C THR A 99 8.78 2.95 11.66
N PRO A 100 9.29 3.59 12.73
CA PRO A 100 10.40 3.03 13.51
C PRO A 100 9.97 1.81 14.29
N ASP A 101 10.93 0.94 14.59
CA ASP A 101 10.71 -0.20 15.49
C ASP A 101 10.20 0.30 16.85
N GLY A 102 9.30 -0.45 17.47
CA GLY A 102 8.64 -0.09 18.74
C GLY A 102 7.42 0.80 18.58
N ALA A 103 7.20 1.48 17.44
CA ALA A 103 5.98 2.21 17.15
C ALA A 103 4.94 1.33 16.43
N ASN A 104 3.66 1.60 16.70
CA ASN A 104 2.55 0.92 16.03
C ASN A 104 1.38 1.86 15.69
N ALA A 105 1.60 3.17 15.83
CA ALA A 105 0.64 4.20 15.48
C ALA A 105 1.35 5.50 15.11
N VAL A 106 0.66 6.35 14.38
CA VAL A 106 1.06 7.75 14.13
C VAL A 106 -0.06 8.66 14.59
N VAL A 107 0.28 9.63 15.44
CA VAL A 107 -0.61 10.73 15.84
C VAL A 107 -0.32 11.91 14.94
N MET A 108 -1.34 12.46 14.28
CA MET A 108 -1.19 13.61 13.40
C MET A 108 -0.67 14.83 14.19
N GLN A 109 0.18 15.62 13.54
CA GLN A 109 0.72 16.81 14.20
C GLN A 109 -0.37 17.80 14.64
N GLU A 110 -1.47 17.87 13.91
CA GLU A 110 -2.62 18.74 14.20
C GLU A 110 -3.32 18.37 15.51
N ASP A 111 -3.20 17.11 15.94
CA ASP A 111 -3.79 16.59 17.16
C ASP A 111 -2.84 16.67 18.37
N THR A 112 -1.64 17.25 18.17
CA THR A 112 -0.61 17.41 19.21
C THR A 112 -0.45 18.88 19.65
N ARG A 113 0.10 19.08 20.85
CA ARG A 113 0.39 20.42 21.40
C ARG A 113 1.77 20.48 22.01
#